data_ad32c54705b50579f768d6b69f511fb7
#
_entry.id   ad32c54705b50579f768d6b69f511fb7
#
_cell.length_a   1.000
_cell.length_b   1.000
_cell.length_c   1.000
_cell.angle_alpha   90.00
_cell.angle_beta   90.00
_cell.angle_gamma   90.00
#
_symmetry.space_group_name_H-M   'P 1'
#
loop_
_entity.id
_entity.type
_entity.pdbx_description
1 polymer ?
#
loop_
_entity_poly.entity_id
_entity_poly.type
_entity_poly.pdbx_seq_one_letter_code
_entity_poly.pdbx_strand_id
1 'polypeptide(L)'
;MFHFKTNTMSTITIGGNEITTNGTLPEVGTQAPDFQLKKTDLSEASLKDYKGKRVIMNIFPSIDTDVCATSVKNFNTRATQLDNTVVLCISRDTPFAQKRFASDEELEHVEHLSDIINGSFGTDYGLTMTSGPLAGFHSRAVLVLDEEGNVIYNEQVAEIADEPNYLEALKTLL
;
A
#
# COMPACT_ATOMS: atom_id res chain seq x y z
N MET A 1 5.76 -8.77 -30.91
CA MET A 1 5.79 -7.30 -30.77
C MET A 1 6.08 -6.99 -29.30
N PHE A 2 7.32 -6.69 -28.97
CA PHE A 2 7.71 -6.40 -27.59
C PHE A 2 7.21 -5.00 -27.24
N HIS A 3 6.22 -4.92 -26.34
CA HIS A 3 5.85 -3.64 -25.75
C HIS A 3 6.94 -3.28 -24.72
N PHE A 4 7.80 -2.36 -25.08
CA PHE A 4 8.63 -1.66 -24.10
C PHE A 4 7.66 -0.85 -23.22
N LYS A 5 7.42 -1.31 -21.98
CA LYS A 5 6.86 -0.44 -20.94
C LYS A 5 7.85 0.72 -20.80
N THR A 6 7.48 1.89 -21.27
CA THR A 6 8.14 3.12 -20.90
C THR A 6 7.98 3.22 -19.38
N ASN A 7 9.09 3.04 -18.67
CA ASN A 7 9.11 3.12 -17.21
C ASN A 7 8.97 4.59 -16.84
N THR A 8 7.71 5.09 -16.83
CA THR A 8 7.39 6.47 -16.50
C THR A 8 7.47 6.62 -15.00
N MET A 9 8.47 7.33 -14.50
CA MET A 9 8.61 7.66 -13.07
C MET A 9 7.51 8.63 -12.67
N SER A 10 6.97 8.48 -11.45
CA SER A 10 6.11 9.48 -10.82
C SER A 10 6.94 10.46 -10.01
N THR A 11 6.42 11.67 -9.88
CA THR A 11 6.98 12.71 -9.02
C THR A 11 6.01 13.01 -7.90
N ILE A 12 6.51 12.99 -6.66
CA ILE A 12 5.79 13.39 -5.45
C ILE A 12 6.66 14.40 -4.69
N THR A 13 6.15 14.93 -3.58
CA THR A 13 6.94 15.88 -2.76
C THR A 13 7.11 15.40 -1.32
N ILE A 14 8.22 15.78 -0.71
CA ILE A 14 8.49 15.67 0.72
C ILE A 14 8.79 17.08 1.24
N GLY A 15 7.89 17.64 2.04
CA GLY A 15 8.04 19.02 2.52
C GLY A 15 8.20 20.02 1.37
N GLY A 16 7.49 19.82 0.27
CA GLY A 16 7.55 20.62 -0.93
C GLY A 16 8.73 20.34 -1.87
N ASN A 17 9.66 19.45 -1.50
CA ASN A 17 10.78 19.07 -2.36
C ASN A 17 10.43 17.87 -3.24
N GLU A 18 10.67 17.98 -4.54
CA GLU A 18 10.38 16.92 -5.49
C GLU A 18 11.26 15.68 -5.27
N ILE A 19 10.64 14.52 -5.29
CA ILE A 19 11.28 13.21 -5.34
C ILE A 19 10.61 12.35 -6.40
N THR A 20 11.31 11.35 -6.88
CA THR A 20 10.82 10.43 -7.90
C THR A 20 10.60 9.02 -7.34
N THR A 21 9.69 8.28 -7.95
CA THR A 21 9.50 6.84 -7.73
C THR A 21 10.02 6.05 -8.93
N ASN A 22 10.21 4.74 -8.75
CA ASN A 22 10.74 3.86 -9.80
C ASN A 22 9.77 3.59 -10.95
N GLY A 23 8.52 4.01 -10.84
CA GLY A 23 7.48 3.78 -11.84
C GLY A 23 6.18 4.50 -11.48
N THR A 24 5.07 3.98 -11.97
CA THR A 24 3.71 4.45 -11.68
C THR A 24 2.89 3.33 -11.05
N LEU A 25 1.84 3.70 -10.32
CA LEU A 25 0.88 2.73 -9.79
C LEU A 25 0.23 1.90 -10.92
N PRO A 26 -0.18 0.66 -10.63
CA PRO A 26 -1.03 -0.09 -11.54
C PRO A 26 -2.28 0.71 -11.91
N GLU A 27 -2.60 0.72 -13.21
CA GLU A 27 -3.74 1.48 -13.73
C GLU A 27 -5.08 0.83 -13.36
N VAL A 28 -6.10 1.67 -13.14
CA VAL A 28 -7.49 1.22 -12.98
C VAL A 28 -7.91 0.42 -14.21
N GLY A 29 -8.55 -0.73 -13.99
CA GLY A 29 -8.98 -1.66 -15.04
C GLY A 29 -7.95 -2.73 -15.38
N THR A 30 -6.77 -2.72 -14.78
CA THR A 30 -5.73 -3.75 -14.97
C THR A 30 -5.69 -4.74 -13.82
N GLN A 31 -5.19 -5.93 -14.08
CA GLN A 31 -4.88 -6.91 -13.04
C GLN A 31 -3.73 -6.39 -12.19
N ALA A 32 -3.91 -6.35 -10.87
CA ALA A 32 -2.83 -6.00 -9.96
C ALA A 32 -1.71 -7.04 -10.03
N PRO A 33 -0.43 -6.60 -9.97
CA PRO A 33 0.70 -7.53 -9.90
C PRO A 33 0.60 -8.45 -8.67
N ASP A 34 0.98 -9.72 -8.83
CA ASP A 34 1.13 -10.61 -7.68
C ASP A 34 2.28 -10.13 -6.79
N PHE A 35 2.26 -10.54 -5.55
CA PHE A 35 3.28 -10.16 -4.58
C PHE A 35 3.62 -11.32 -3.64
N GLN A 36 4.76 -11.20 -2.99
CA GLN A 36 5.19 -12.06 -1.90
C GLN A 36 5.65 -11.18 -0.74
N LEU A 37 4.86 -11.13 0.32
CA LEU A 37 5.07 -10.27 1.49
C LEU A 37 5.10 -11.12 2.77
N LYS A 38 5.77 -10.63 3.81
CA LYS A 38 5.80 -11.28 5.13
C LYS A 38 4.65 -10.79 6.00
N LYS A 39 3.95 -11.72 6.62
CA LYS A 39 2.98 -11.45 7.70
C LYS A 39 3.69 -11.25 9.04
N THR A 40 2.96 -10.77 10.03
CA THR A 40 3.49 -10.56 11.39
C THR A 40 3.88 -11.85 12.11
N ASP A 41 3.39 -12.99 11.68
CA ASP A 41 3.78 -14.34 12.17
C ASP A 41 4.94 -14.96 11.38
N LEU A 42 5.55 -14.18 10.45
CA LEU A 42 6.63 -14.56 9.55
C LEU A 42 6.24 -15.52 8.42
N SER A 43 4.99 -15.91 8.30
CA SER A 43 4.50 -16.60 7.11
C SER A 43 4.41 -15.64 5.91
N GLU A 44 4.16 -16.17 4.74
CA GLU A 44 4.10 -15.38 3.51
C GLU A 44 2.66 -15.23 3.04
N ALA A 45 2.39 -14.07 2.43
CA ALA A 45 1.13 -13.76 1.76
C ALA A 45 1.40 -13.41 0.29
N SER A 46 0.49 -13.84 -0.57
CA SER A 46 0.44 -13.46 -1.98
C SER A 46 -0.94 -12.95 -2.35
N LEU A 47 -1.09 -12.29 -3.49
CA LEU A 47 -2.38 -11.75 -3.92
C LEU A 47 -3.46 -12.83 -4.05
N LYS A 48 -3.09 -14.03 -4.50
CA LYS A 48 -4.01 -15.18 -4.64
C LYS A 48 -4.67 -15.61 -3.32
N ASP A 49 -4.04 -15.32 -2.17
CA ASP A 49 -4.60 -15.67 -0.86
C ASP A 49 -5.86 -14.85 -0.54
N TYR A 50 -6.06 -13.75 -1.25
CA TYR A 50 -7.19 -12.83 -1.09
C TYR A 50 -8.23 -12.96 -2.22
N LYS A 51 -8.10 -13.94 -3.10
CA LYS A 51 -9.04 -14.16 -4.20
C LYS A 51 -10.47 -14.35 -3.68
N GLY A 52 -11.42 -13.67 -4.32
CA GLY A 52 -12.82 -13.68 -3.91
C GLY A 52 -13.17 -12.62 -2.86
N LYS A 53 -12.19 -11.84 -2.42
CA LYS A 53 -12.37 -10.71 -1.51
C LYS A 53 -11.98 -9.42 -2.21
N ARG A 54 -12.67 -8.33 -1.86
CA ARG A 54 -12.20 -6.98 -2.21
C ARG A 54 -11.05 -6.62 -1.30
N VAL A 55 -10.06 -5.92 -1.84
CA VAL A 55 -8.83 -5.60 -1.11
C VAL A 55 -8.60 -4.10 -1.14
N ILE A 56 -8.39 -3.50 0.03
CA ILE A 56 -7.83 -2.15 0.15
C ILE A 56 -6.36 -2.31 0.53
N MET A 57 -5.48 -1.72 -0.25
CA MET A 57 -4.05 -1.63 0.06
C MET A 57 -3.75 -0.22 0.56
N ASN A 58 -3.41 -0.09 1.84
CA ASN A 58 -2.89 1.13 2.44
C ASN A 58 -1.36 1.01 2.51
N ILE A 59 -0.67 1.76 1.66
CA ILE A 59 0.77 1.65 1.46
C ILE A 59 1.44 2.94 1.94
N PHE A 60 2.53 2.81 2.70
CA PHE A 60 3.17 3.96 3.34
C PHE A 60 4.65 3.70 3.65
N PRO A 61 5.43 4.77 3.94
CA PRO A 61 6.85 4.63 4.27
C PRO A 61 7.15 3.81 5.53
N SER A 62 6.51 4.14 6.65
CA SER A 62 6.74 3.46 7.93
C SER A 62 5.63 3.71 8.93
N ILE A 63 5.27 2.67 9.70
CA ILE A 63 4.34 2.76 10.83
C ILE A 63 4.84 3.69 11.95
N ASP A 64 6.14 3.94 12.02
CA ASP A 64 6.76 4.80 13.03
C ASP A 64 6.74 6.30 12.63
N THR A 65 5.89 6.68 11.67
CA THR A 65 5.60 8.09 11.33
C THR A 65 4.14 8.41 11.63
N ASP A 66 3.87 9.63 12.10
CA ASP A 66 2.54 10.03 12.61
C ASP A 66 1.42 9.86 11.56
N VAL A 67 1.64 10.31 10.33
CA VAL A 67 0.63 10.24 9.25
C VAL A 67 0.36 8.78 8.85
N CYS A 68 1.40 7.95 8.80
CA CYS A 68 1.24 6.53 8.50
C CYS A 68 0.44 5.81 9.59
N ALA A 69 0.78 6.04 10.86
CA ALA A 69 0.03 5.50 11.99
C ALA A 69 -1.43 5.94 11.96
N THR A 70 -1.68 7.21 11.68
CA THR A 70 -3.04 7.78 11.55
C THR A 70 -3.81 7.08 10.42
N SER A 71 -3.20 6.87 9.26
CA SER A 71 -3.87 6.20 8.13
C SER A 71 -4.26 4.76 8.46
N VAL A 72 -3.40 4.02 9.14
CA VAL A 72 -3.69 2.64 9.56
C VAL A 72 -4.88 2.61 10.54
N LYS A 73 -4.90 3.48 11.52
CA LYS A 73 -6.01 3.59 12.50
C LYS A 73 -7.34 3.95 11.81
N ASN A 74 -7.30 4.89 10.86
CA ASN A 74 -8.48 5.27 10.08
C ASN A 74 -9.04 4.10 9.29
N PHE A 75 -8.20 3.36 8.58
CA PHE A 75 -8.65 2.19 7.84
C PHE A 75 -9.12 1.05 8.76
N ASN A 76 -8.47 0.85 9.90
CA ASN A 76 -8.91 -0.14 10.89
C ASN A 76 -10.35 0.13 11.36
N THR A 77 -10.66 1.37 11.68
CA THR A 77 -12.01 1.76 12.09
C THR A 77 -13.03 1.56 10.97
N ARG A 78 -12.68 1.95 9.74
CA ARG A 78 -13.58 1.85 8.58
C ARG A 78 -13.78 0.42 8.11
N ALA A 79 -12.78 -0.45 8.27
CA ALA A 79 -12.84 -1.86 7.88
C ALA A 79 -14.00 -2.61 8.53
N THR A 80 -14.41 -2.21 9.75
CA THR A 80 -15.52 -2.83 10.47
C THR A 80 -16.88 -2.69 9.76
N GLN A 81 -16.99 -1.75 8.83
CA GLN A 81 -18.22 -1.43 8.10
C GLN A 81 -18.22 -1.96 6.66
N LEU A 82 -17.18 -2.69 6.27
CA LEU A 82 -17.00 -3.17 4.90
C LEU A 82 -17.25 -4.67 4.81
N ASP A 83 -18.20 -5.05 3.97
CA ASP A 83 -18.48 -6.46 3.69
C ASP A 83 -17.46 -7.03 2.68
N ASN A 84 -17.09 -8.30 2.88
CA ASN A 84 -16.21 -9.05 1.99
C ASN A 84 -14.94 -8.29 1.57
N THR A 85 -14.37 -7.52 2.49
CA THR A 85 -13.23 -6.64 2.22
C THR A 85 -12.12 -6.88 3.23
N VAL A 86 -10.89 -6.99 2.73
CA VAL A 86 -9.66 -7.06 3.54
C VAL A 86 -8.89 -5.78 3.36
N VAL A 87 -8.39 -5.23 4.46
CA VAL A 87 -7.47 -4.08 4.44
C VAL A 87 -6.05 -4.56 4.72
N LEU A 88 -5.16 -4.35 3.76
CA LEU A 88 -3.74 -4.66 3.86
C LEU A 88 -2.96 -3.38 4.09
N CYS A 89 -2.23 -3.30 5.20
CA CYS A 89 -1.33 -2.18 5.51
C CYS A 89 0.10 -2.63 5.19
N ILE A 90 0.70 -2.01 4.17
CA ILE A 90 1.94 -2.49 3.54
C ILE A 90 3.05 -1.46 3.68
N SER A 91 4.18 -1.87 4.23
CA SER A 91 5.39 -1.06 4.35
C SER A 91 6.64 -1.93 4.29
N ARG A 92 7.81 -1.32 4.35
CA ARG A 92 9.09 -2.04 4.49
C ARG A 92 9.54 -2.17 5.95
N ASP A 93 8.69 -1.82 6.90
CA ASP A 93 8.93 -2.13 8.31
C ASP A 93 9.09 -3.64 8.51
N THR A 94 9.86 -4.03 9.51
CA THR A 94 9.98 -5.45 9.84
C THR A 94 8.64 -5.99 10.36
N PRO A 95 8.35 -7.29 10.16
CA PRO A 95 7.16 -7.92 10.74
C PRO A 95 7.06 -7.75 12.27
N PHE A 96 8.21 -7.66 12.93
CA PHE A 96 8.28 -7.45 14.39
C PHE A 96 7.78 -6.07 14.79
N ALA A 97 8.19 -5.02 14.08
CA ALA A 97 7.72 -3.66 14.31
C ALA A 97 6.22 -3.53 14.01
N GLN A 98 5.76 -4.13 12.91
CA GLN A 98 4.34 -4.16 12.55
C GLN A 98 3.50 -4.88 13.60
N LYS A 99 3.98 -6.01 14.14
CA LYS A 99 3.30 -6.76 15.19
C LYS A 99 3.19 -5.96 16.48
N ARG A 100 4.28 -5.32 16.89
CA ARG A 100 4.29 -4.44 18.07
C ARG A 100 3.27 -3.31 17.91
N PHE A 101 3.29 -2.61 16.78
CA PHE A 101 2.37 -1.51 16.49
C PHE A 101 0.90 -1.97 16.51
N ALA A 102 0.60 -3.08 15.85
CA ALA A 102 -0.75 -3.62 15.82
C ALA A 102 -1.26 -3.97 17.22
N SER A 103 -0.40 -4.53 18.07
CA SER A 103 -0.72 -4.87 19.45
C SER A 103 -0.91 -3.62 20.33
N ASP A 104 0.00 -2.66 20.25
CA ASP A 104 -0.02 -1.45 21.06
C ASP A 104 -1.25 -0.56 20.75
N GLU A 105 -1.71 -0.58 19.50
CA GLU A 105 -2.84 0.22 19.01
C GLU A 105 -4.14 -0.58 18.86
N GLU A 106 -4.15 -1.86 19.28
CA GLU A 106 -5.32 -2.74 19.22
C GLU A 106 -5.97 -2.83 17.83
N LEU A 107 -5.14 -3.02 16.79
CA LEU A 107 -5.56 -3.01 15.39
C LEU A 107 -5.94 -4.42 14.92
N GLU A 108 -7.20 -4.80 15.11
CA GLU A 108 -7.70 -6.15 14.83
C GLU A 108 -8.37 -6.31 13.44
N HIS A 109 -8.64 -5.19 12.75
CA HIS A 109 -9.42 -5.19 11.50
C HIS A 109 -8.59 -4.93 10.24
N VAL A 110 -7.28 -4.82 10.39
CA VAL A 110 -6.34 -4.68 9.28
C VAL A 110 -5.26 -5.76 9.37
N GLU A 111 -4.72 -6.15 8.23
CA GLU A 111 -3.61 -7.08 8.13
C GLU A 111 -2.33 -6.32 7.76
N HIS A 112 -1.27 -6.51 8.53
CA HIS A 112 0.02 -5.90 8.25
C HIS A 112 0.89 -6.83 7.42
N LEU A 113 1.43 -6.31 6.32
CA LEU A 113 2.33 -7.03 5.43
C LEU A 113 3.63 -6.24 5.23
N SER A 114 4.75 -6.95 5.26
CA SER A 114 6.08 -6.37 5.12
C SER A 114 6.74 -6.74 3.81
N ASP A 115 7.22 -5.72 3.09
CA ASP A 115 8.02 -5.85 1.87
C ASP A 115 9.52 -5.94 2.19
N ILE A 116 9.87 -6.64 3.29
CA ILE A 116 11.25 -6.73 3.79
C ILE A 116 12.12 -7.71 3.00
N ILE A 117 11.53 -8.69 2.30
CA ILE A 117 12.30 -9.76 1.65
C ILE A 117 13.27 -9.19 0.62
N ASN A 118 12.75 -8.46 -0.36
CA ASN A 118 13.57 -7.91 -1.45
C ASN A 118 13.05 -6.58 -2.02
N GLY A 119 11.98 -6.02 -1.46
CA GLY A 119 11.37 -4.79 -1.95
C GLY A 119 10.63 -4.94 -3.29
N SER A 120 10.33 -6.16 -3.73
CA SER A 120 9.71 -6.40 -5.03
C SER A 120 8.30 -5.82 -5.15
N PHE A 121 7.53 -5.79 -4.07
CA PHE A 121 6.23 -5.14 -4.07
C PHE A 121 6.33 -3.67 -4.49
N GLY A 122 7.20 -2.91 -3.84
CA GLY A 122 7.43 -1.50 -4.18
C GLY A 122 7.88 -1.32 -5.62
N THR A 123 8.75 -2.20 -6.12
CA THR A 123 9.24 -2.18 -7.49
C THR A 123 8.12 -2.48 -8.49
N ASP A 124 7.35 -3.53 -8.28
CA ASP A 124 6.31 -4.00 -9.21
C ASP A 124 5.10 -3.06 -9.25
N TYR A 125 4.81 -2.40 -8.12
CA TYR A 125 3.73 -1.42 -8.02
C TYR A 125 4.16 0.02 -8.34
N GLY A 126 5.44 0.26 -8.68
CA GLY A 126 5.94 1.58 -9.04
C GLY A 126 6.02 2.57 -7.87
N LEU A 127 6.17 2.08 -6.65
CA LEU A 127 6.04 2.84 -5.41
C LEU A 127 7.36 3.22 -4.75
N THR A 128 8.46 2.56 -5.11
CA THR A 128 9.74 2.77 -4.43
C THR A 128 10.28 4.15 -4.74
N MET A 129 10.48 4.97 -3.71
CA MET A 129 11.13 6.26 -3.85
C MET A 129 12.60 6.06 -4.22
N THR A 130 13.06 6.79 -5.23
CA THR A 130 14.40 6.63 -5.82
C THR A 130 15.33 7.79 -5.54
N SER A 131 14.81 8.86 -4.94
CA SER A 131 15.59 10.06 -4.59
C SER A 131 15.14 10.61 -3.22
N GLY A 132 15.91 11.55 -2.70
CA GLY A 132 15.63 12.19 -1.42
C GLY A 132 15.91 11.32 -0.19
N PRO A 133 15.56 11.81 1.01
CA PRO A 133 15.93 11.17 2.28
C PRO A 133 15.20 9.85 2.53
N LEU A 134 14.08 9.60 1.85
CA LEU A 134 13.31 8.36 1.97
C LEU A 134 13.51 7.41 0.78
N ALA A 135 14.60 7.55 0.02
CA ALA A 135 14.93 6.62 -1.05
C ALA A 135 14.98 5.17 -0.51
N GLY A 136 14.35 4.24 -1.23
CA GLY A 136 14.21 2.85 -0.81
C GLY A 136 12.94 2.52 -0.02
N PHE A 137 12.25 3.51 0.53
CA PHE A 137 10.94 3.33 1.15
C PHE A 137 9.81 3.40 0.12
N HIS A 138 8.64 2.89 0.50
CA HIS A 138 7.42 3.10 -0.30
C HIS A 138 6.95 4.55 -0.22
N SER A 139 6.44 5.08 -1.32
CA SER A 139 5.62 6.29 -1.29
C SER A 139 4.26 5.99 -0.64
N ARG A 140 3.49 7.04 -0.33
CA ARG A 140 2.15 6.87 0.21
C ARG A 140 1.15 6.67 -0.92
N ALA A 141 0.42 5.55 -0.88
CA ALA A 141 -0.57 5.21 -1.89
C ALA A 141 -1.71 4.37 -1.32
N VAL A 142 -2.85 4.43 -2.00
CA VAL A 142 -4.00 3.56 -1.74
C VAL A 142 -4.44 2.93 -3.05
N LEU A 143 -4.61 1.62 -3.05
CA LEU A 143 -5.27 0.89 -4.14
C LEU A 143 -6.48 0.14 -3.60
N VAL A 144 -7.50 -0.01 -4.45
CA VAL A 144 -8.64 -0.89 -4.17
C VAL A 144 -8.76 -1.90 -5.30
N LEU A 145 -8.90 -3.16 -4.94
CA LEU A 145 -9.06 -4.27 -5.88
C LEU A 145 -10.44 -4.89 -5.72
N ASP A 146 -11.01 -5.34 -6.84
CA ASP A 146 -12.21 -6.17 -6.85
C ASP A 146 -11.90 -7.63 -6.44
N GLU A 147 -12.92 -8.49 -6.43
CA GLU A 147 -12.81 -9.90 -6.04
C GLU A 147 -11.93 -10.73 -6.97
N GLU A 148 -11.71 -10.27 -8.20
CA GLU A 148 -10.84 -10.89 -9.20
C GLU A 148 -9.41 -10.36 -9.16
N GLY A 149 -9.14 -9.33 -8.34
CA GLY A 149 -7.82 -8.70 -8.20
C GLY A 149 -7.55 -7.60 -9.23
N ASN A 150 -8.59 -7.08 -9.89
CA ASN A 150 -8.44 -5.93 -10.79
C ASN A 150 -8.44 -4.63 -9.98
N VAL A 151 -7.63 -3.68 -10.39
CA VAL A 151 -7.58 -2.35 -9.79
C VAL A 151 -8.83 -1.56 -10.14
N ILE A 152 -9.60 -1.14 -9.14
CA ILE A 152 -10.79 -0.30 -9.30
C ILE A 152 -10.58 1.12 -8.77
N TYR A 153 -9.54 1.34 -8.01
CA TYR A 153 -9.12 2.66 -7.53
C TYR A 153 -7.61 2.69 -7.30
N ASN A 154 -6.96 3.80 -7.62
CA ASN A 154 -5.59 4.07 -7.26
C ASN A 154 -5.41 5.55 -6.87
N GLU A 155 -4.57 5.79 -5.89
CA GLU A 155 -4.14 7.12 -5.47
C GLU A 155 -2.69 7.06 -5.01
N GLN A 156 -1.82 7.88 -5.61
CA GLN A 156 -0.53 8.22 -5.03
C GLN A 156 -0.63 9.61 -4.43
N VAL A 157 -0.40 9.73 -3.12
CA VAL A 157 -0.52 11.01 -2.42
C VAL A 157 0.62 11.94 -2.85
N ALA A 158 0.28 13.14 -3.32
CA ALA A 158 1.23 14.05 -3.95
C ALA A 158 2.28 14.59 -2.96
N GLU A 159 1.86 14.92 -1.73
CA GLU A 159 2.76 15.30 -0.63
C GLU A 159 2.76 14.17 0.41
N ILE A 160 3.91 13.58 0.67
CA ILE A 160 4.01 12.36 1.50
C ILE A 160 3.51 12.58 2.94
N ALA A 161 3.50 13.82 3.42
CA ALA A 161 3.00 14.17 4.73
C ALA A 161 1.47 14.30 4.81
N ASP A 162 0.78 14.26 3.67
CA ASP A 162 -0.69 14.34 3.63
C ASP A 162 -1.31 12.95 3.81
N GLU A 163 -2.53 12.92 4.36
CA GLU A 163 -3.34 11.71 4.43
C GLU A 163 -3.94 11.37 3.06
N PRO A 164 -4.19 10.08 2.78
CA PRO A 164 -4.90 9.68 1.57
C PRO A 164 -6.38 10.08 1.62
N ASN A 165 -7.04 10.08 0.46
CA ASN A 165 -8.47 10.35 0.37
C ASN A 165 -9.29 9.08 0.69
N TYR A 166 -9.55 8.85 1.95
CA TYR A 166 -10.29 7.67 2.43
C TYR A 166 -11.67 7.53 1.77
N LEU A 167 -12.39 8.65 1.60
CA LEU A 167 -13.75 8.64 1.09
C LEU A 167 -13.81 8.21 -0.38
N GLU A 168 -12.89 8.70 -1.21
CA GLU A 168 -12.85 8.33 -2.62
C GLU A 168 -12.50 6.84 -2.80
N ALA A 169 -11.57 6.32 -2.00
CA ALA A 169 -11.25 4.90 -2.00
C ALA A 169 -12.49 4.05 -1.63
N LEU A 170 -13.19 4.43 -0.55
CA LEU A 170 -14.35 3.67 -0.06
C LEU A 170 -15.57 3.75 -0.95
N LYS A 171 -15.77 4.85 -1.69
CA LYS A 171 -16.87 4.99 -2.65
C LYS A 171 -16.87 3.88 -3.72
N THR A 172 -15.71 3.35 -4.06
CA THR A 172 -15.61 2.28 -5.07
C THR A 172 -16.16 0.94 -4.58
N LEU A 173 -16.41 0.82 -3.28
CA LEU A 173 -16.89 -0.38 -2.60
C LEU A 173 -18.39 -0.32 -2.23
N LEU A 174 -19.06 0.77 -2.54
CA LEU A 174 -20.49 0.97 -2.25
C LEU A 174 -21.38 0.40 -3.35
#